data_fd0be1b05948eb67c909f41e948ed6a4
#
_entry.id   fd0be1b05948eb67c909f41e948ed6a4
#
_cell.length_a   1.000
_cell.length_b   1.000
_cell.length_c   1.000
_cell.angle_alpha   90.00
_cell.angle_beta   90.00
_cell.angle_gamma   90.00
#
_symmetry.space_group_name_H-M   'P 1'
#
loop_
_entity.id
_entity.type
_entity.pdbx_description
1 polymer ?
#
loop_
_entity_poly.entity_id
_entity_poly.type
_entity_poly.pdbx_seq_one_letter_code
_entity_poly.pdbx_strand_id
1 'polypeptide(L)'
;MNAKQLLLQVLLFFPLQSMAQIGLHRSDLSIGLNGGYVLSSVGFNPKVDQSQHGGFTGGLSVKYVCEKYFNTFCSLYAEVNYASIGWKQDIKDLDGRAVINTHTGEAESYLRTINYVQVPIFAHLAWGKEDRGAQFFFQLGPQMGLYLSEKTQTNYEATQRNLADRANKVVEQESMPVERKFDYGIAAGLGAEYRLPSVGHFLLEARYYYGLGSIYGESKRDFFGRSNFGNILLKMAYLFDVAKTRR
;
A
#
# COMPACT_ATOMS: atom_id res chain seq x y z
N MET A 1 27.66 15.56 35.53
CA MET A 1 26.53 14.66 35.32
C MET A 1 26.50 14.30 33.84
N ASN A 2 26.79 13.04 33.52
CA ASN A 2 26.99 12.61 32.12
C ASN A 2 25.64 12.51 31.42
N ALA A 3 25.55 12.91 30.14
CA ALA A 3 24.34 12.88 29.32
C ALA A 3 23.64 11.50 29.32
N LYS A 4 24.37 10.41 29.47
CA LYS A 4 23.83 9.06 29.63
C LYS A 4 23.06 8.86 30.95
N GLN A 5 23.49 9.49 32.04
CA GLN A 5 22.77 9.44 33.32
C GLN A 5 21.52 10.30 33.29
N LEU A 6 21.54 11.41 32.58
CA LEU A 6 20.35 12.25 32.38
C LEU A 6 19.29 11.54 31.53
N LEU A 7 19.74 10.83 30.46
CA LEU A 7 18.85 10.03 29.60
C LEU A 7 18.23 8.86 30.36
N LEU A 8 18.99 8.20 31.22
CA LEU A 8 18.51 7.09 32.05
C LEU A 8 17.53 7.57 33.12
N GLN A 9 17.74 8.76 33.69
CA GLN A 9 16.80 9.37 34.64
C GLN A 9 15.52 9.84 33.96
N VAL A 10 15.58 10.39 32.73
CA VAL A 10 14.39 10.76 31.94
C VAL A 10 13.59 9.50 31.53
N LEU A 11 14.25 8.39 31.23
CA LEU A 11 13.57 7.10 30.98
C LEU A 11 12.94 6.49 32.25
N LEU A 12 13.53 6.70 33.43
CA LEU A 12 13.01 6.25 34.73
C LEU A 12 11.93 7.19 35.30
N PHE A 13 11.86 8.45 34.87
CA PHE A 13 10.85 9.44 35.23
C PHE A 13 9.68 9.52 34.24
N PHE A 14 9.65 8.71 33.18
CA PHE A 14 8.36 8.35 32.61
C PHE A 14 7.70 7.45 33.68
N PRO A 15 6.84 7.99 34.54
CA PRO A 15 6.04 7.13 35.37
C PRO A 15 5.28 6.26 34.38
N LEU A 16 5.43 4.99 34.46
CA LEU A 16 4.41 4.02 34.15
C LEU A 16 3.18 4.37 35.02
N GLN A 17 2.59 5.50 34.78
CA GLN A 17 1.19 5.73 34.99
C GLN A 17 0.48 4.93 33.90
N SER A 18 0.69 3.62 33.91
CA SER A 18 -0.36 2.69 33.56
C SER A 18 -1.46 2.89 34.62
N MET A 19 -2.10 4.05 34.58
CA MET A 19 -3.51 4.12 34.84
C MET A 19 -4.05 3.09 33.85
N ALA A 20 -4.30 1.89 34.33
CA ALA A 20 -5.11 0.92 33.64
C ALA A 20 -6.46 1.61 33.48
N GLN A 21 -6.57 2.43 32.42
CA GLN A 21 -7.85 2.95 31.96
C GLN A 21 -8.54 1.68 31.51
N ILE A 22 -9.49 1.25 32.33
CA ILE A 22 -10.28 0.05 32.05
C ILE A 22 -11.04 0.37 30.78
N GLY A 23 -10.49 -0.06 29.63
CA GLY A 23 -11.17 0.01 28.36
C GLY A 23 -12.43 -0.84 28.43
N LEU A 24 -13.51 -0.38 27.82
CA LEU A 24 -14.70 -1.20 27.68
C LEU A 24 -14.39 -2.28 26.65
N HIS A 25 -14.25 -3.53 27.12
CA HIS A 25 -14.05 -4.66 26.22
C HIS A 25 -15.22 -4.76 25.23
N ARG A 26 -14.86 -4.97 23.96
CA ARG A 26 -15.80 -5.15 22.85
C ARG A 26 -15.43 -6.42 22.09
N SER A 27 -16.44 -7.04 21.50
CA SER A 27 -16.27 -8.20 20.63
C SER A 27 -17.17 -8.03 19.39
N ASP A 28 -17.11 -6.84 18.78
CA ASP A 28 -17.91 -6.56 17.60
C ASP A 28 -17.14 -7.01 16.37
N LEU A 29 -17.72 -7.92 15.60
CA LEU A 29 -17.16 -8.46 14.36
C LEU A 29 -17.99 -7.97 13.17
N SER A 30 -17.33 -7.35 12.22
CA SER A 30 -17.91 -6.92 10.96
C SER A 30 -17.12 -7.51 9.79
N ILE A 31 -17.81 -7.93 8.75
CA ILE A 31 -17.23 -8.52 7.54
C ILE A 31 -17.80 -7.78 6.33
N GLY A 32 -17.06 -7.66 5.26
CA GLY A 32 -17.56 -7.00 4.07
C GLY A 32 -16.68 -7.07 2.86
N LEU A 33 -17.01 -6.23 1.90
CA LEU A 33 -16.34 -6.11 0.64
C LEU A 33 -15.61 -4.77 0.56
N ASN A 34 -14.49 -4.75 -0.13
CA ASN A 34 -13.77 -3.52 -0.43
C ASN A 34 -13.34 -3.47 -1.90
N GLY A 35 -13.12 -2.27 -2.38
CA GLY A 35 -12.56 -2.03 -3.70
C GLY A 35 -11.98 -0.63 -3.79
N GLY A 36 -11.08 -0.42 -4.74
CA GLY A 36 -10.47 0.88 -4.90
C GLY A 36 -9.54 0.98 -6.10
N TYR A 37 -9.06 2.21 -6.28
CA TYR A 37 -8.08 2.57 -7.30
C TYR A 37 -6.70 2.68 -6.69
N VAL A 38 -5.70 2.18 -7.42
CA VAL A 38 -4.30 2.17 -6.99
C VAL A 38 -3.47 2.97 -7.98
N LEU A 39 -2.70 3.92 -7.47
CA LEU A 39 -1.61 4.56 -8.19
C LEU A 39 -0.31 3.93 -7.69
N SER A 40 0.36 3.19 -8.53
CA SER A 40 1.56 2.44 -8.17
C SER A 40 2.79 2.91 -8.93
N SER A 41 3.95 2.78 -8.28
CA SER A 41 5.27 3.02 -8.84
C SER A 41 6.28 2.12 -8.16
N VAL A 42 7.48 1.99 -8.74
CA VAL A 42 8.57 1.18 -8.19
C VAL A 42 9.79 2.06 -7.97
N GLY A 43 10.32 2.06 -6.77
CA GLY A 43 11.56 2.74 -6.42
C GLY A 43 12.78 1.97 -6.92
N PHE A 44 13.25 2.24 -8.13
CA PHE A 44 14.44 1.61 -8.69
C PHE A 44 15.73 2.30 -8.28
N ASN A 45 16.79 1.51 -8.08
CA ASN A 45 18.17 1.98 -7.98
C ASN A 45 19.10 1.03 -8.76
N PRO A 46 19.68 1.44 -9.92
CA PRO A 46 19.65 2.78 -10.52
C PRO A 46 18.23 3.24 -10.91
N LYS A 47 18.03 4.57 -10.95
CA LYS A 47 16.71 5.18 -11.17
C LYS A 47 16.21 4.90 -12.59
N VAL A 48 14.95 4.49 -12.68
CA VAL A 48 14.18 4.40 -13.92
C VAL A 48 13.15 5.52 -13.91
N ASP A 49 13.09 6.32 -14.96
CA ASP A 49 12.08 7.37 -15.08
C ASP A 49 10.72 6.74 -15.39
N GLN A 50 9.72 7.08 -14.57
CA GLN A 50 8.42 6.45 -14.65
C GLN A 50 7.29 7.40 -14.23
N SER A 51 6.12 7.17 -14.80
CA SER A 51 4.85 7.73 -14.38
C SER A 51 4.14 6.72 -13.47
N GLN A 52 3.17 7.19 -12.71
CA GLN A 52 2.34 6.30 -11.90
C GLN A 52 1.50 5.39 -12.79
N HIS A 53 1.47 4.10 -12.43
CA HIS A 53 0.58 3.13 -13.06
C HIS A 53 -0.76 3.11 -12.34
N GLY A 54 -1.84 3.33 -13.07
CA GLY A 54 -3.19 3.19 -12.56
C GLY A 54 -3.64 1.72 -12.57
N GLY A 55 -4.06 1.22 -11.43
CA GLY A 55 -4.58 -0.12 -11.28
C GLY A 55 -5.79 -0.18 -10.37
N PHE A 56 -6.23 -1.36 -10.01
CA PHE A 56 -7.35 -1.56 -9.11
C PHE A 56 -7.03 -2.60 -8.04
N THR A 57 -7.76 -2.52 -6.93
CA THR A 57 -7.73 -3.50 -5.85
C THR A 57 -9.14 -3.79 -5.39
N GLY A 58 -9.38 -5.01 -4.91
CA GLY A 58 -10.67 -5.38 -4.36
C GLY A 58 -10.63 -6.74 -3.70
N GLY A 59 -11.50 -6.93 -2.71
CA GLY A 59 -11.52 -8.16 -1.95
C GLY A 59 -12.45 -8.13 -0.74
N LEU A 60 -12.08 -8.92 0.26
CA LEU A 60 -12.81 -9.08 1.50
C LEU A 60 -12.13 -8.30 2.63
N SER A 61 -12.94 -7.77 3.54
CA SER A 61 -12.48 -7.07 4.74
C SER A 61 -13.12 -7.67 5.98
N VAL A 62 -12.34 -7.71 7.06
CA VAL A 62 -12.78 -8.12 8.39
C VAL A 62 -12.33 -7.06 9.38
N LYS A 63 -13.25 -6.58 10.21
CA LYS A 63 -12.99 -5.61 11.28
C LYS A 63 -13.44 -6.21 12.60
N TYR A 64 -12.53 -6.32 13.55
CA TYR A 64 -12.81 -6.77 14.90
C TYR A 64 -12.51 -5.64 15.89
N VAL A 65 -13.56 -5.09 16.51
CA VAL A 65 -13.43 -4.06 17.55
C VAL A 65 -13.10 -4.76 18.87
N CYS A 66 -11.89 -4.49 19.39
CA CYS A 66 -11.39 -5.11 20.62
C CYS A 66 -11.83 -4.34 21.85
N GLU A 67 -11.66 -3.02 21.81
CA GLU A 67 -11.84 -2.17 22.98
C GLU A 67 -12.31 -0.76 22.60
N LYS A 68 -12.93 -0.11 23.55
CA LYS A 68 -13.31 1.30 23.48
C LYS A 68 -12.73 2.06 24.66
N TYR A 69 -12.00 3.14 24.38
CA TYR A 69 -11.47 4.09 25.35
C TYR A 69 -12.08 5.45 25.08
N PHE A 70 -12.96 5.93 25.95
CA PHE A 70 -13.72 7.18 25.75
C PHE A 70 -14.40 7.21 24.37
N ASN A 71 -13.92 8.06 23.46
CA ASN A 71 -14.41 8.19 22.08
C ASN A 71 -13.54 7.47 21.05
N THR A 72 -12.54 6.71 21.48
CA THR A 72 -11.63 5.97 20.61
C THR A 72 -12.00 4.50 20.56
N PHE A 73 -12.18 3.96 19.38
CA PHE A 73 -12.42 2.56 19.11
C PHE A 73 -11.13 1.93 18.59
N CYS A 74 -10.63 0.93 19.33
CA CYS A 74 -9.47 0.15 18.94
C CYS A 74 -9.92 -1.14 18.26
N SER A 75 -9.50 -1.35 17.02
CA SER A 75 -9.90 -2.49 16.21
C SER A 75 -8.72 -3.12 15.50
N LEU A 76 -8.82 -4.41 15.24
CA LEU A 76 -8.02 -5.10 14.25
C LEU A 76 -8.77 -5.08 12.92
N TYR A 77 -8.12 -4.62 11.85
CA TYR A 77 -8.69 -4.59 10.51
C TYR A 77 -7.81 -5.37 9.56
N ALA A 78 -8.33 -6.37 8.91
CA ALA A 78 -7.61 -7.21 7.98
C ALA A 78 -8.36 -7.34 6.66
N GLU A 79 -7.62 -7.50 5.58
CA GLU A 79 -8.18 -7.67 4.25
C GLU A 79 -7.49 -8.83 3.51
N VAL A 80 -8.19 -9.39 2.54
CA VAL A 80 -7.61 -10.24 1.50
C VAL A 80 -8.05 -9.67 0.16
N ASN A 81 -7.10 -9.10 -0.59
CA ASN A 81 -7.38 -8.35 -1.80
C ASN A 81 -6.63 -8.94 -2.99
N TYR A 82 -7.29 -8.95 -4.13
CA TYR A 82 -6.61 -8.96 -5.41
C TYR A 82 -6.18 -7.53 -5.72
N ALA A 83 -4.94 -7.34 -6.19
CA ALA A 83 -4.41 -6.04 -6.57
C ALA A 83 -3.64 -6.15 -7.88
N SER A 84 -3.94 -5.21 -8.78
CA SER A 84 -3.23 -5.01 -10.05
C SER A 84 -2.39 -3.76 -9.91
N ILE A 85 -1.06 -3.91 -9.79
CA ILE A 85 -0.09 -2.85 -9.55
C ILE A 85 1.06 -2.96 -10.54
N GLY A 86 1.92 -1.95 -10.62
CA GLY A 86 3.05 -2.00 -11.55
C GLY A 86 3.67 -0.64 -11.77
N TRP A 87 4.23 -0.43 -12.96
CA TRP A 87 4.81 0.85 -13.34
C TRP A 87 4.67 1.10 -14.84
N LYS A 88 4.66 2.36 -15.21
CA LYS A 88 4.72 2.85 -16.58
C LYS A 88 6.01 3.63 -16.75
N GLN A 89 6.84 3.29 -17.72
CA GLN A 89 8.03 4.08 -18.02
C GLN A 89 7.68 5.42 -18.65
N ASP A 90 8.45 6.44 -18.28
CA ASP A 90 8.40 7.77 -18.89
C ASP A 90 9.61 7.90 -19.83
N ILE A 91 9.44 7.43 -21.08
CA ILE A 91 10.51 7.33 -22.08
C ILE A 91 10.64 8.66 -22.81
N LYS A 92 11.64 9.46 -22.42
CA LYS A 92 11.89 10.81 -22.95
C LYS A 92 13.33 11.00 -23.39
N ASP A 93 13.52 11.96 -24.29
CA ASP A 93 14.83 12.47 -24.68
C ASP A 93 15.35 13.52 -23.67
N LEU A 94 16.54 14.07 -23.94
CA LEU A 94 17.17 15.11 -23.10
C LEU A 94 16.39 16.43 -23.07
N ASP A 95 15.54 16.67 -24.07
CA ASP A 95 14.69 17.86 -24.16
C ASP A 95 13.32 17.65 -23.50
N GLY A 96 13.08 16.44 -22.94
CA GLY A 96 11.81 16.08 -22.29
C GLY A 96 10.68 15.68 -23.26
N ARG A 97 10.99 15.47 -24.54
CA ARG A 97 10.03 15.00 -25.54
C ARG A 97 9.96 13.48 -25.54
N ALA A 98 8.83 12.92 -25.98
CA ALA A 98 8.70 11.48 -26.15
C ALA A 98 9.68 10.95 -27.21
N VAL A 99 10.38 9.87 -26.89
CA VAL A 99 11.28 9.20 -27.83
C VAL A 99 10.47 8.45 -28.89
N ILE A 100 10.75 8.73 -30.16
CA ILE A 100 10.09 8.07 -31.29
C ILE A 100 10.89 6.84 -31.70
N ASN A 101 10.19 5.72 -31.82
CA ASN A 101 10.78 4.50 -32.34
C ASN A 101 11.04 4.64 -33.84
N THR A 102 12.25 4.36 -34.29
CA THR A 102 12.65 4.54 -35.70
C THR A 102 12.01 3.52 -36.65
N HIS A 103 11.50 2.39 -36.13
CA HIS A 103 10.86 1.35 -36.95
C HIS A 103 9.35 1.53 -37.04
N THR A 104 8.69 1.94 -35.92
CA THR A 104 7.23 2.09 -35.90
C THR A 104 6.76 3.53 -36.20
N GLY A 105 7.64 4.52 -36.02
CA GLY A 105 7.30 5.95 -36.12
C GLY A 105 6.43 6.47 -34.96
N GLU A 106 6.17 5.66 -33.94
CA GLU A 106 5.36 6.01 -32.79
C GLU A 106 6.22 6.29 -31.56
N ALA A 107 5.66 7.02 -30.58
CA ALA A 107 6.31 7.22 -29.27
C ALA A 107 6.44 5.90 -28.52
N GLU A 108 7.67 5.58 -28.07
CA GLU A 108 7.91 4.37 -27.31
C GLU A 108 7.13 4.37 -26.00
N SER A 109 6.49 3.24 -25.71
CA SER A 109 5.71 3.03 -24.49
C SER A 109 6.01 1.68 -23.86
N TYR A 110 6.17 1.68 -22.53
CA TYR A 110 6.36 0.46 -21.75
C TYR A 110 5.49 0.53 -20.49
N LEU A 111 4.72 -0.52 -20.27
CA LEU A 111 3.85 -0.70 -19.14
C LEU A 111 4.01 -2.12 -18.60
N ARG A 112 4.31 -2.27 -17.32
CA ARG A 112 4.30 -3.57 -16.64
C ARG A 112 3.26 -3.56 -15.54
N THR A 113 2.37 -4.53 -15.61
CA THR A 113 1.34 -4.79 -14.61
C THR A 113 1.65 -6.11 -13.93
N ILE A 114 1.60 -6.12 -12.60
CA ILE A 114 1.83 -7.29 -11.77
C ILE A 114 0.62 -7.48 -10.87
N ASN A 115 0.10 -8.68 -10.83
CA ASN A 115 -1.06 -9.04 -10.03
C ASN A 115 -0.63 -9.77 -8.77
N TYR A 116 -1.16 -9.32 -7.63
CA TYR A 116 -0.89 -9.88 -6.31
C TYR A 116 -2.18 -10.23 -5.58
N VAL A 117 -2.11 -11.24 -4.71
CA VAL A 117 -2.98 -11.34 -3.55
C VAL A 117 -2.30 -10.61 -2.40
N GLN A 118 -2.95 -9.59 -1.85
CA GLN A 118 -2.42 -8.77 -0.76
C GLN A 118 -3.22 -9.00 0.53
N VAL A 119 -2.50 -9.15 1.63
CA VAL A 119 -3.07 -9.35 2.96
C VAL A 119 -2.50 -8.29 3.91
N PRO A 120 -3.13 -7.11 3.99
CA PRO A 120 -2.83 -6.13 5.02
C PRO A 120 -3.51 -6.50 6.34
N ILE A 121 -2.83 -6.22 7.45
CA ILE A 121 -3.34 -6.36 8.82
C ILE A 121 -3.03 -5.07 9.57
N PHE A 122 -4.07 -4.38 10.04
CA PHE A 122 -3.93 -3.05 10.64
C PHE A 122 -4.39 -3.00 12.09
N ALA A 123 -3.64 -2.26 12.90
CA ALA A 123 -4.19 -1.59 14.05
C ALA A 123 -5.02 -0.40 13.55
N HIS A 124 -6.33 -0.42 13.81
CA HIS A 124 -7.30 0.57 13.33
C HIS A 124 -7.87 1.34 14.52
N LEU A 125 -7.64 2.63 14.54
CA LEU A 125 -8.12 3.54 15.57
C LEU A 125 -9.15 4.48 14.95
N ALA A 126 -10.37 4.50 15.52
CA ALA A 126 -11.45 5.34 15.04
C ALA A 126 -11.99 6.24 16.16
N TRP A 127 -12.37 7.45 15.80
CA TRP A 127 -12.92 8.47 16.69
C TRP A 127 -14.25 8.99 16.15
N GLY A 128 -15.25 9.06 17.00
CA GLY A 128 -16.54 9.61 16.63
C GLY A 128 -17.73 8.93 17.30
N LYS A 129 -18.86 8.96 16.62
CA LYS A 129 -20.13 8.43 17.14
C LYS A 129 -20.18 6.90 17.02
N GLU A 130 -20.63 6.24 18.10
CA GLU A 130 -20.64 4.77 18.18
C GLU A 130 -21.76 4.13 17.36
N ASP A 131 -23.00 4.61 17.53
CA ASP A 131 -24.16 3.89 17.02
C ASP A 131 -24.62 4.35 15.64
N ARG A 132 -24.57 5.65 15.40
CA ARG A 132 -25.01 6.24 14.13
C ARG A 132 -24.22 7.51 13.85
N GLY A 133 -23.62 7.60 12.66
CA GLY A 133 -22.93 8.79 12.20
C GLY A 133 -21.50 8.53 11.75
N ALA A 134 -20.77 9.63 11.62
CA ALA A 134 -19.42 9.61 11.11
C ALA A 134 -18.38 9.32 12.22
N GLN A 135 -17.36 8.57 11.85
CA GLN A 135 -16.12 8.38 12.57
C GLN A 135 -14.96 8.70 11.62
N PHE A 136 -13.91 9.30 12.13
CA PHE A 136 -12.63 9.38 11.43
C PHE A 136 -11.73 8.27 11.95
N PHE A 137 -10.89 7.73 11.08
CA PHE A 137 -9.97 6.69 11.49
C PHE A 137 -8.56 6.91 10.92
N PHE A 138 -7.62 6.34 11.64
CA PHE A 138 -6.25 6.10 11.20
C PHE A 138 -5.94 4.64 11.38
N GLN A 139 -5.19 4.06 10.45
CA GLN A 139 -4.75 2.68 10.53
C GLN A 139 -3.31 2.53 10.06
N LEU A 140 -2.60 1.61 10.69
CA LEU A 140 -1.20 1.29 10.39
C LEU A 140 -0.96 -0.19 10.61
N GLY A 141 -0.17 -0.79 9.72
CA GLY A 141 0.22 -2.18 9.90
C GLY A 141 1.03 -2.77 8.76
N PRO A 142 1.46 -4.02 8.91
CA PRO A 142 2.13 -4.77 7.87
C PRO A 142 1.16 -5.13 6.74
N GLN A 143 1.70 -5.20 5.54
CA GLN A 143 1.02 -5.74 4.38
C GLN A 143 1.95 -6.75 3.70
N MET A 144 1.40 -7.91 3.39
CA MET A 144 2.07 -8.98 2.66
C MET A 144 1.41 -9.15 1.30
N GLY A 145 2.20 -9.54 0.29
CA GLY A 145 1.74 -9.77 -1.06
C GLY A 145 2.30 -11.07 -1.64
N LEU A 146 1.44 -11.84 -2.28
CA LEU A 146 1.83 -13.03 -3.04
C LEU A 146 1.62 -12.78 -4.52
N TYR A 147 2.68 -12.92 -5.30
CA TYR A 147 2.67 -12.80 -6.76
C TYR A 147 1.77 -13.86 -7.40
N LEU A 148 0.95 -13.41 -8.34
CA LEU A 148 0.10 -14.29 -9.16
C LEU A 148 0.57 -14.35 -10.60
N SER A 149 0.69 -13.19 -11.23
CA SER A 149 1.04 -13.10 -12.66
C SER A 149 1.58 -11.72 -12.99
N GLU A 150 2.24 -11.61 -14.14
CA GLU A 150 2.65 -10.33 -14.70
C GLU A 150 2.28 -10.23 -16.17
N LYS A 151 2.08 -9.00 -16.65
CA LYS A 151 1.84 -8.68 -18.04
C LYS A 151 2.64 -7.44 -18.42
N THR A 152 3.41 -7.56 -19.49
CA THR A 152 4.13 -6.43 -20.09
C THR A 152 3.40 -6.00 -21.37
N GLN A 153 3.28 -4.70 -21.58
CA GLN A 153 2.74 -4.10 -22.78
C GLN A 153 3.77 -3.10 -23.31
N THR A 154 4.24 -3.34 -24.51
CA THR A 154 5.14 -2.44 -25.25
C THR A 154 4.67 -2.30 -26.67
N ASN A 155 5.02 -1.20 -27.33
CA ASN A 155 4.79 -1.00 -28.76
C ASN A 155 6.07 -1.10 -29.60
N TYR A 156 7.14 -1.65 -29.02
CA TYR A 156 8.42 -1.91 -29.70
C TYR A 156 9.01 -3.25 -29.25
N GLU A 157 9.87 -3.82 -30.08
CA GLU A 157 10.67 -4.98 -29.70
C GLU A 157 11.95 -4.57 -28.96
N ALA A 158 12.40 -5.41 -28.04
CA ALA A 158 13.59 -5.12 -27.22
C ALA A 158 14.85 -4.83 -28.05
N THR A 159 14.97 -5.42 -29.24
CA THR A 159 16.08 -5.24 -30.20
C THR A 159 15.96 -3.94 -31.01
N GLN A 160 14.76 -3.37 -31.12
CA GLN A 160 14.43 -2.23 -31.97
C GLN A 160 14.19 -0.94 -31.16
N ARG A 161 14.47 -0.97 -29.86
CA ARG A 161 14.30 0.21 -29.02
C ARG A 161 15.29 1.32 -29.38
N ASN A 162 14.84 2.55 -29.37
CA ASN A 162 15.67 3.72 -29.65
C ASN A 162 16.43 4.18 -28.40
N LEU A 163 17.53 3.48 -28.05
CA LEU A 163 18.38 3.84 -26.90
C LEU A 163 19.20 5.11 -27.13
N ALA A 164 19.46 5.48 -28.38
CA ALA A 164 20.29 6.63 -28.72
C ALA A 164 19.69 7.93 -28.18
N ASP A 165 18.40 8.09 -28.37
CA ASP A 165 17.67 9.31 -28.05
C ASP A 165 17.12 9.31 -26.59
N ARG A 166 17.15 8.18 -25.88
CA ARG A 166 16.67 8.13 -24.49
C ARG A 166 17.60 8.88 -23.54
N ALA A 167 17.04 9.78 -22.72
CA ALA A 167 17.76 10.45 -21.63
C ALA A 167 18.16 9.44 -20.55
N ASN A 168 17.25 8.53 -20.17
CA ASN A 168 17.51 7.43 -19.24
C ASN A 168 17.77 6.15 -20.03
N LYS A 169 18.97 5.60 -19.91
CA LYS A 169 19.42 4.40 -20.63
C LYS A 169 19.28 3.11 -19.82
N VAL A 170 18.67 3.17 -18.63
CA VAL A 170 18.39 1.98 -17.81
C VAL A 170 17.19 1.26 -18.40
N VAL A 171 17.41 0.06 -18.93
CA VAL A 171 16.40 -0.74 -19.67
C VAL A 171 16.33 -2.20 -19.22
N GLU A 172 17.14 -2.60 -18.26
CA GLU A 172 17.23 -4.00 -17.80
C GLU A 172 15.89 -4.50 -17.23
N GLN A 173 15.13 -3.63 -16.56
CA GLN A 173 13.78 -3.94 -16.03
C GLN A 173 12.78 -4.34 -17.12
N GLU A 174 13.04 -3.96 -18.38
CA GLU A 174 12.14 -4.32 -19.49
C GLU A 174 12.20 -5.82 -19.81
N SER A 175 13.35 -6.47 -19.60
CA SER A 175 13.59 -7.88 -19.91
C SER A 175 13.61 -8.79 -18.68
N MET A 176 13.79 -8.25 -17.47
CA MET A 176 13.88 -9.05 -16.25
C MET A 176 12.47 -9.54 -15.81
N PRO A 177 12.27 -10.83 -15.53
CA PRO A 177 11.05 -11.31 -14.88
C PRO A 177 11.02 -10.91 -13.41
N VAL A 178 9.83 -10.95 -12.78
CA VAL A 178 9.71 -10.83 -11.34
C VAL A 178 10.36 -12.03 -10.66
N GLU A 179 11.45 -11.80 -9.94
CA GLU A 179 12.21 -12.86 -9.26
C GLU A 179 11.60 -13.19 -7.90
N ARG A 180 11.27 -12.16 -7.11
CA ARG A 180 10.72 -12.32 -5.77
C ARG A 180 9.20 -12.32 -5.82
N LYS A 181 8.62 -13.50 -5.56
CA LYS A 181 7.17 -13.71 -5.60
C LYS A 181 6.46 -13.30 -4.29
N PHE A 182 7.21 -12.93 -3.27
CA PHE A 182 6.70 -12.47 -1.99
C PHE A 182 7.09 -11.02 -1.79
N ASP A 183 6.07 -10.15 -1.68
CA ASP A 183 6.21 -8.74 -1.35
C ASP A 183 5.78 -8.52 0.10
N TYR A 184 6.45 -7.60 0.79
CA TYR A 184 6.10 -7.22 2.15
C TYR A 184 6.47 -5.76 2.40
N GLY A 185 5.73 -5.13 3.28
CA GLY A 185 5.95 -3.73 3.61
C GLY A 185 5.03 -3.23 4.70
N ILE A 186 4.97 -1.92 4.81
CA ILE A 186 4.16 -1.21 5.79
C ILE A 186 3.14 -0.37 5.04
N ALA A 187 1.89 -0.43 5.48
CA ALA A 187 0.84 0.42 4.97
C ALA A 187 0.25 1.29 6.09
N ALA A 188 -0.03 2.54 5.75
CA ALA A 188 -0.72 3.48 6.62
C ALA A 188 -1.89 4.09 5.86
N GLY A 189 -3.04 4.23 6.52
CA GLY A 189 -4.25 4.78 5.94
C GLY A 189 -4.99 5.69 6.90
N LEU A 190 -5.73 6.61 6.34
CA LEU A 190 -6.65 7.49 7.06
C LEU A 190 -7.96 7.59 6.27
N GLY A 191 -9.06 7.81 6.98
CA GLY A 191 -10.34 7.86 6.31
C GLY A 191 -11.51 8.21 7.21
N ALA A 192 -12.68 8.05 6.65
CA ALA A 192 -13.94 8.23 7.34
C ALA A 192 -14.79 6.96 7.23
N GLU A 193 -15.45 6.61 8.32
CA GLU A 193 -16.42 5.54 8.41
C GLU A 193 -17.78 6.15 8.76
N TYR A 194 -18.80 5.78 8.03
CA TYR A 194 -20.17 6.17 8.33
C TYR A 194 -20.99 4.94 8.70
N ARG A 195 -21.46 4.91 9.95
CA ARG A 195 -22.24 3.81 10.49
C ARG A 195 -23.74 4.09 10.40
N LEU A 196 -24.45 3.14 9.83
CA LEU A 196 -25.92 3.10 9.79
C LEU A 196 -26.43 1.92 10.61
N PRO A 197 -27.29 2.15 11.63
CA PRO A 197 -27.87 1.08 12.40
C PRO A 197 -28.61 0.08 11.49
N SER A 198 -28.39 -1.21 11.72
CA SER A 198 -29.02 -2.32 10.98
C SER A 198 -28.64 -2.44 9.49
N VAL A 199 -27.89 -1.50 8.94
CA VAL A 199 -27.42 -1.55 7.54
C VAL A 199 -25.96 -1.97 7.49
N GLY A 200 -25.08 -1.29 8.23
CA GLY A 200 -23.67 -1.57 8.24
C GLY A 200 -22.81 -0.30 8.23
N HIS A 201 -21.59 -0.46 7.79
CA HIS A 201 -20.56 0.59 7.80
C HIS A 201 -20.06 0.85 6.38
N PHE A 202 -20.01 2.10 6.00
CA PHE A 202 -19.37 2.55 4.77
C PHE A 202 -18.06 3.22 5.13
N LEU A 203 -16.96 2.76 4.57
CA LEU A 203 -15.63 3.33 4.78
C LEU A 203 -15.12 3.95 3.49
N LEU A 204 -14.51 5.11 3.61
CA LEU A 204 -13.71 5.75 2.56
C LEU A 204 -12.31 5.97 3.11
N GLU A 205 -11.30 5.53 2.39
CA GLU A 205 -9.91 5.48 2.85
C GLU A 205 -8.95 5.97 1.77
N ALA A 206 -7.97 6.77 2.21
CA ALA A 206 -6.74 7.01 1.48
C ALA A 206 -5.60 6.28 2.19
N ARG A 207 -4.87 5.42 1.46
CA ARG A 207 -3.81 4.56 2.01
C ARG A 207 -2.52 4.74 1.22
N TYR A 208 -1.40 4.73 1.92
CA TYR A 208 -0.08 4.62 1.34
C TYR A 208 0.56 3.30 1.75
N TYR A 209 1.12 2.59 0.77
CA TYR A 209 1.92 1.38 0.99
C TYR A 209 3.37 1.63 0.60
N TYR A 210 4.28 1.28 1.48
CA TYR A 210 5.71 1.28 1.24
C TYR A 210 6.26 -0.14 1.32
N GLY A 211 6.66 -0.68 0.16
CA GLY A 211 7.30 -1.99 0.07
C GLY A 211 8.69 -1.97 0.67
N LEU A 212 9.00 -2.95 1.49
CA LEU A 212 10.32 -3.21 2.04
C LEU A 212 11.05 -4.28 1.24
N GLY A 213 10.30 -5.15 0.57
CA GLY A 213 10.83 -6.15 -0.35
C GLY A 213 11.15 -5.55 -1.72
N SER A 214 12.13 -6.11 -2.41
CA SER A 214 12.45 -5.78 -3.80
C SER A 214 11.81 -6.79 -4.75
N ILE A 215 11.37 -6.35 -5.94
CA ILE A 215 10.77 -7.20 -6.99
C ILE A 215 11.84 -8.08 -7.65
N TYR A 216 13.02 -7.50 -7.87
CA TYR A 216 14.22 -8.16 -8.40
C TYR A 216 15.18 -8.53 -7.27
N GLY A 217 16.24 -9.26 -7.60
CA GLY A 217 17.35 -9.49 -6.70
C GLY A 217 17.98 -8.17 -6.22
N GLU A 218 18.57 -8.18 -5.03
CA GLU A 218 19.22 -7.01 -4.42
C GLU A 218 20.62 -7.35 -3.91
N SER A 219 21.22 -8.43 -4.45
CA SER A 219 22.60 -8.79 -4.15
C SER A 219 23.57 -7.87 -4.90
N LYS A 220 24.84 -7.86 -4.50
CA LYS A 220 25.89 -7.08 -5.19
C LYS A 220 26.11 -7.48 -6.66
N ARG A 221 25.54 -8.63 -7.09
CA ARG A 221 25.63 -9.13 -8.46
C ARG A 221 24.43 -8.73 -9.32
N ASP A 222 23.34 -8.30 -8.68
CA ASP A 222 22.13 -7.92 -9.36
C ASP A 222 22.22 -6.51 -9.88
N PHE A 223 21.56 -6.23 -10.99
CA PHE A 223 21.61 -4.91 -11.62
C PHE A 223 20.97 -3.83 -10.73
N PHE A 224 19.82 -4.16 -10.12
CA PHE A 224 19.13 -3.25 -9.21
C PHE A 224 19.50 -3.54 -7.76
N GLY A 225 20.07 -2.56 -7.08
CA GLY A 225 20.27 -2.65 -5.63
C GLY A 225 18.97 -2.41 -4.84
N ARG A 226 17.90 -1.96 -5.52
CA ARG A 226 16.57 -1.73 -4.94
C ARG A 226 15.51 -1.67 -6.04
N SER A 227 14.35 -2.29 -5.79
CA SER A 227 13.18 -2.27 -6.68
C SER A 227 11.90 -2.52 -5.88
N ASN A 228 11.51 -1.58 -5.01
CA ASN A 228 10.38 -1.74 -4.09
C ASN A 228 9.17 -0.91 -4.51
N PHE A 229 7.96 -1.41 -4.21
CA PHE A 229 6.72 -0.72 -4.49
C PHE A 229 6.49 0.49 -3.60
N GLY A 230 5.90 1.56 -4.20
CA GLY A 230 5.29 2.68 -3.51
C GLY A 230 3.90 2.93 -4.09
N ASN A 231 2.84 2.62 -3.34
CA ASN A 231 1.47 2.66 -3.85
C ASN A 231 0.61 3.64 -3.04
N ILE A 232 -0.16 4.46 -3.76
CA ILE A 232 -1.21 5.30 -3.18
C ILE A 232 -2.54 4.66 -3.57
N LEU A 233 -3.43 4.43 -2.60
CA LEU A 233 -4.71 3.78 -2.81
C LEU A 233 -5.83 4.70 -2.33
N LEU A 234 -6.89 4.77 -3.12
CA LEU A 234 -8.17 5.34 -2.71
C LEU A 234 -9.19 4.19 -2.70
N LYS A 235 -9.72 3.86 -1.52
CA LYS A 235 -10.55 2.67 -1.32
C LYS A 235 -11.90 3.02 -0.69
N MET A 236 -12.88 2.21 -1.04
CA MET A 236 -14.19 2.16 -0.39
C MET A 236 -14.40 0.75 0.14
N ALA A 237 -15.05 0.65 1.29
CA ALA A 237 -15.47 -0.63 1.84
C ALA A 237 -16.89 -0.53 2.40
N TYR A 238 -17.59 -1.65 2.32
CA TYR A 238 -18.87 -1.83 2.97
C TYR A 238 -18.77 -3.05 3.90
N LEU A 239 -19.02 -2.82 5.19
CA LEU A 239 -18.97 -3.86 6.22
C LEU A 239 -20.37 -4.02 6.84
N PHE A 240 -20.77 -5.25 7.07
CA PHE A 240 -21.96 -5.58 7.85
C PHE A 240 -21.56 -6.27 9.17
N ASP A 241 -22.32 -5.99 10.21
CA ASP A 241 -22.06 -6.52 11.54
C ASP A 241 -22.56 -7.97 11.64
N VAL A 242 -21.66 -8.88 11.98
CA VAL A 242 -21.95 -10.32 12.18
C VAL A 242 -22.19 -10.61 13.65
N ALA A 243 -21.41 -10.01 14.54
CA ALA A 243 -21.56 -10.16 15.97
C ALA A 243 -21.38 -8.79 16.64
N LYS A 244 -22.20 -8.54 17.67
CA LYS A 244 -22.12 -7.32 18.50
C LYS A 244 -22.13 -7.69 19.96
N THR A 245 -21.33 -7.00 20.75
CA THR A 245 -21.37 -7.08 22.20
C THR A 245 -22.74 -6.63 22.69
N ARG A 246 -23.41 -7.46 23.48
CA ARG A 246 -24.63 -7.03 24.16
C ARG A 246 -24.30 -5.92 25.15
N ARG A 247 -25.02 -4.83 25.09
CA ARG A 247 -24.91 -3.69 26.01
C ARG A 247 -25.77 -3.91 27.23
#